data_32ec27db7019e338925afb043483423a
#
_entry.id   32ec27db7019e338925afb043483423a
#
_cell.length_a   1.000
_cell.length_b   1.000
_cell.length_c   1.000
_cell.angle_alpha   90.00
_cell.angle_beta   90.00
_cell.angle_gamma   90.00
#
_symmetry.space_group_name_H-M   'P 1'
#
loop_
_entity.id
_entity.type
_entity.pdbx_description
1 polymer ?
#
loop_
_entity_poly.entity_id
_entity_poly.type
_entity_poly.pdbx_seq_one_letter_code
_entity_poly.pdbx_strand_id
1 'polypeptide(L)'
;MSKVGPAVSTEVYLNNQTDQNFSTYDKKDWYGSGNQPLNVPALQTRYFQHLADSNVGSSEGGTVFVVKQDIKLVVVWRNMRDESNKVYIDITTDTNINWNFYKTKLTTSSSHAEATNLGYKATVDIDPNSVTPNLTAKQLTAVIPPVIRYLEVCILPVLYT
;
A
#
# COMPACT_ATOMS: atom_id res chain seq x y z
N MET A 1 35.28 12.92 -7.88
CA MET A 1 34.62 12.93 -6.55
C MET A 1 33.12 12.74 -6.76
N SER A 2 32.57 11.61 -6.38
CA SER A 2 31.13 11.46 -6.33
C SER A 2 30.59 12.40 -5.25
N LYS A 3 29.69 13.29 -5.59
CA LYS A 3 28.94 14.06 -4.60
C LYS A 3 28.15 13.06 -3.77
N VAL A 4 28.55 12.91 -2.51
CA VAL A 4 27.73 12.18 -1.52
C VAL A 4 26.50 13.06 -1.29
N GLY A 5 25.44 12.83 -2.04
CA GLY A 5 24.15 13.45 -1.77
C GLY A 5 23.52 12.87 -0.50
N PRO A 6 22.45 13.50 0.02
CA PRO A 6 21.71 12.96 1.18
C PRO A 6 21.26 11.52 0.89
N ALA A 7 21.25 10.69 1.92
CA ALA A 7 20.77 9.31 1.79
C ALA A 7 19.31 9.30 1.30
N VAL A 8 19.02 8.41 0.35
CA VAL A 8 17.65 8.20 -0.13
C VAL A 8 16.97 7.17 0.78
N SER A 9 15.82 7.51 1.29
CA SER A 9 15.01 6.58 2.10
C SER A 9 13.52 6.84 1.88
N THR A 10 12.71 5.82 2.02
CA THR A 10 11.26 5.94 2.01
C THR A 10 10.73 5.61 3.40
N GLU A 11 10.03 6.57 4.01
CA GLU A 11 9.37 6.41 5.29
C GLU A 11 7.96 5.88 5.06
N VAL A 12 7.71 4.63 5.41
CA VAL A 12 6.46 3.94 5.07
C VAL A 12 5.53 3.88 6.27
N TYR A 13 4.35 4.47 6.13
CA TYR A 13 3.27 4.44 7.10
C TYR A 13 2.13 3.59 6.57
N LEU A 14 1.79 2.54 7.29
CA LEU A 14 0.70 1.62 6.98
C LEU A 14 -0.45 1.89 7.95
N ASN A 15 -1.49 2.54 7.45
CA ASN A 15 -2.66 2.92 8.25
C ASN A 15 -3.81 1.94 7.98
N ASN A 16 -4.05 1.05 8.93
CA ASN A 16 -5.16 0.11 8.87
C ASN A 16 -6.40 0.72 9.55
N GLN A 17 -7.34 1.17 8.76
CA GLN A 17 -8.63 1.70 9.26
C GLN A 17 -9.77 0.67 9.18
N THR A 18 -9.44 -0.59 9.06
CA THR A 18 -10.42 -1.69 9.11
C THR A 18 -10.47 -2.30 10.50
N ASP A 19 -11.44 -3.15 10.75
CA ASP A 19 -11.58 -3.96 11.96
C ASP A 19 -10.81 -5.29 11.91
N GLN A 20 -10.00 -5.50 10.84
CA GLN A 20 -9.21 -6.71 10.64
C GLN A 20 -7.73 -6.45 10.93
N ASN A 21 -7.05 -7.40 11.55
CA ASN A 21 -5.60 -7.37 11.68
C ASN A 21 -4.96 -7.79 10.36
N PHE A 22 -3.99 -7.01 9.86
CA PHE A 22 -3.20 -7.39 8.70
C PHE A 22 -1.97 -8.17 9.13
N SER A 23 -1.65 -9.22 8.41
CA SER A 23 -0.40 -9.97 8.59
C SER A 23 0.44 -9.91 7.32
N THR A 24 1.75 -9.83 7.50
CA THR A 24 2.69 -9.84 6.38
C THR A 24 2.54 -11.14 5.57
N TYR A 25 2.46 -11.01 4.25
CA TYR A 25 2.38 -12.11 3.31
C TYR A 25 3.66 -12.27 2.50
N ASP A 26 4.14 -11.17 1.90
CA ASP A 26 5.31 -11.16 1.03
C ASP A 26 5.94 -9.76 1.00
N LYS A 27 7.17 -9.67 0.54
CA LYS A 27 7.85 -8.41 0.29
C LYS A 27 8.80 -8.52 -0.90
N LYS A 28 9.12 -7.39 -1.49
CA LYS A 28 10.11 -7.29 -2.55
C LYS A 28 10.98 -6.06 -2.33
N ASP A 29 12.28 -6.27 -2.37
CA ASP A 29 13.26 -5.19 -2.43
C ASP A 29 13.90 -5.25 -3.83
N TRP A 30 13.56 -4.29 -4.69
CA TRP A 30 14.27 -4.14 -5.97
C TRP A 30 15.58 -3.39 -5.76
N TYR A 31 15.53 -2.29 -5.00
CA TYR A 31 16.69 -1.51 -4.59
C TYR A 31 16.49 -1.03 -3.15
N GLY A 32 17.44 -1.37 -2.30
CA GLY A 32 17.38 -1.02 -0.90
C GLY A 32 16.82 -2.14 -0.02
N SER A 33 16.56 -1.82 1.23
CA SER A 33 16.01 -2.76 2.23
C SER A 33 15.32 -2.04 3.37
N GLY A 34 14.41 -2.74 4.03
CA GLY A 34 13.72 -2.23 5.21
C GLY A 34 13.13 -3.35 6.07
N ASN A 35 12.89 -3.03 7.33
CA ASN A 35 12.27 -3.93 8.29
C ASN A 35 10.76 -3.68 8.35
N GLN A 36 10.01 -4.30 7.43
CA GLN A 36 8.56 -4.17 7.48
C GLN A 36 7.97 -4.86 8.72
N PRO A 37 6.90 -4.31 9.30
CA PRO A 37 6.23 -4.93 10.44
C PRO A 37 5.62 -6.28 10.06
N LEU A 38 5.58 -7.21 11.00
CA LEU A 38 4.96 -8.52 10.80
C LEU A 38 3.43 -8.44 10.74
N ASN A 39 2.86 -7.42 11.34
CA ASN A 39 1.42 -7.18 11.35
C ASN A 39 1.10 -5.69 11.42
N VAL A 40 -0.12 -5.34 11.01
CA VAL A 40 -0.72 -4.02 11.23
C VAL A 40 -2.07 -4.27 11.91
N PRO A 41 -2.17 -4.13 13.24
CA PRO A 41 -3.42 -4.39 13.94
C PRO A 41 -4.56 -3.49 13.47
N ALA A 42 -5.78 -3.96 13.69
CA ALA A 42 -6.99 -3.20 13.41
C ALA A 42 -6.93 -1.80 14.02
N LEU A 43 -7.32 -0.79 13.25
CA LEU A 43 -7.40 0.62 13.67
C LEU A 43 -6.06 1.21 14.14
N GLN A 44 -4.94 0.64 13.70
CA GLN A 44 -3.60 1.12 14.06
C GLN A 44 -2.77 1.46 12.83
N THR A 45 -1.73 2.25 13.08
CA THR A 45 -0.70 2.57 12.10
C THR A 45 0.62 1.90 12.50
N ARG A 46 1.32 1.36 11.52
CA ARG A 46 2.69 0.86 11.65
C ARG A 46 3.61 1.63 10.71
N TYR A 47 4.82 1.78 11.15
CA TYR A 47 5.86 2.51 10.45
C TYR A 47 7.09 1.63 10.23
N PHE A 48 7.73 1.80 9.07
CA PHE A 48 9.08 1.32 8.84
C PHE A 48 9.81 2.22 7.83
N GLN A 49 11.13 2.15 7.84
CA GLN A 49 11.97 2.85 6.90
C GLN A 49 12.55 1.86 5.87
N HIS A 50 12.50 2.23 4.61
CA HIS A 50 13.15 1.50 3.52
C HIS A 50 14.33 2.33 3.01
N LEU A 51 15.54 1.87 3.32
CA LEU A 51 16.79 2.56 2.99
C LEU A 51 17.25 2.19 1.58
N ALA A 52 17.74 3.17 0.86
CA ALA A 52 18.27 2.96 -0.48
C ALA A 52 19.52 2.08 -0.47
N ASP A 53 19.70 1.36 -1.55
CA ASP A 53 21.00 0.77 -1.90
C ASP A 53 22.02 1.89 -2.13
N SER A 54 23.15 1.83 -1.43
CA SER A 54 24.20 2.85 -1.50
C SER A 54 24.81 3.00 -2.89
N ASN A 55 24.76 1.94 -3.71
CA ASN A 55 25.34 1.94 -5.05
C ASN A 55 24.39 2.55 -6.09
N VAL A 56 23.09 2.34 -5.94
CA VAL A 56 22.07 2.78 -6.91
C VAL A 56 21.44 4.12 -6.51
N GLY A 57 21.40 4.41 -5.21
CA GLY A 57 20.81 5.65 -4.68
C GLY A 57 19.30 5.69 -4.87
N SER A 58 18.63 4.54 -4.82
CA SER A 58 17.18 4.44 -4.90
C SER A 58 16.61 3.49 -3.84
N SER A 59 15.40 3.81 -3.40
CA SER A 59 14.57 2.97 -2.54
C SER A 59 13.36 2.54 -3.34
N GLU A 60 13.37 1.29 -3.82
CA GLU A 60 12.29 0.74 -4.62
C GLU A 60 11.91 -0.64 -4.09
N GLY A 61 10.66 -0.79 -3.71
CA GLY A 61 10.19 -2.02 -3.10
C GLY A 61 8.69 -2.16 -3.05
N GLY A 62 8.26 -3.23 -2.42
CA GLY A 62 6.86 -3.52 -2.20
C GLY A 62 6.63 -4.38 -0.98
N THR A 63 5.43 -4.30 -0.45
CA THR A 63 4.96 -5.10 0.68
C THR A 63 3.55 -5.59 0.43
N VAL A 64 3.26 -6.80 0.89
CA VAL A 64 1.94 -7.43 0.78
C VAL A 64 1.48 -7.88 2.15
N PHE A 65 0.25 -7.52 2.50
CA PHE A 65 -0.41 -7.96 3.73
C PHE A 65 -1.67 -8.76 3.40
N VAL A 66 -1.91 -9.82 4.16
CA VAL A 66 -3.22 -10.47 4.20
C VAL A 66 -4.13 -9.60 5.05
N VAL A 67 -5.24 -9.18 4.47
CA VAL A 67 -6.25 -8.35 5.12
C VAL A 67 -7.31 -9.20 5.78
N LYS A 68 -7.85 -10.16 5.04
CA LYS A 68 -8.89 -11.09 5.49
C LYS A 68 -8.92 -12.30 4.57
N GLN A 69 -8.87 -13.51 5.12
CA GLN A 69 -8.87 -14.74 4.33
C GLN A 69 -7.77 -14.71 3.25
N ASP A 70 -8.13 -14.75 1.98
CA ASP A 70 -7.23 -14.70 0.82
C ASP A 70 -7.06 -13.28 0.22
N ILE A 71 -7.75 -12.28 0.78
CA ILE A 71 -7.67 -10.89 0.31
C ILE A 71 -6.36 -10.27 0.79
N LYS A 72 -5.62 -9.69 -0.14
CA LYS A 72 -4.31 -9.08 0.09
C LYS A 72 -4.28 -7.63 -0.36
N LEU A 73 -3.55 -6.82 0.40
CA LEU A 73 -3.18 -5.45 0.06
C LEU A 73 -1.75 -5.46 -0.45
N VAL A 74 -1.53 -4.94 -1.65
CA VAL A 74 -0.20 -4.77 -2.25
C VAL A 74 0.11 -3.28 -2.30
N VAL A 75 1.26 -2.88 -1.76
CA VAL A 75 1.77 -1.51 -1.80
C VAL A 75 3.16 -1.54 -2.38
N VAL A 76 3.41 -0.76 -3.43
CA VAL A 76 4.73 -0.66 -4.06
C VAL A 76 5.12 0.80 -4.26
N TRP A 77 6.42 1.06 -4.22
CA TRP A 77 6.98 2.40 -4.32
C TRP A 77 8.28 2.43 -5.12
N ARG A 78 8.53 3.60 -5.70
CA ARG A 78 9.80 3.96 -6.34
C ARG A 78 10.21 5.35 -5.89
N ASN A 79 11.33 5.43 -5.21
CA ASN A 79 11.99 6.66 -4.82
C ASN A 79 13.39 6.67 -5.42
N MET A 80 13.54 7.37 -6.52
CA MET A 80 14.80 7.53 -7.24
C MET A 80 15.23 9.00 -7.19
N ARG A 81 16.50 9.22 -6.98
CA ARG A 81 17.07 10.58 -6.79
C ARG A 81 16.72 11.56 -7.90
N ASP A 82 16.69 11.09 -9.13
CA ASP A 82 16.57 11.94 -10.33
C ASP A 82 15.20 11.87 -11.00
N GLU A 83 14.24 11.24 -10.35
CA GLU A 83 12.87 11.10 -10.86
C GLU A 83 11.85 11.47 -9.78
N SER A 84 10.66 11.86 -10.20
CA SER A 84 9.53 11.99 -9.29
C SER A 84 9.18 10.64 -8.65
N ASN A 85 8.92 10.65 -7.36
CA ASN A 85 8.55 9.46 -6.62
C ASN A 85 7.19 8.92 -7.07
N LYS A 86 7.05 7.61 -7.11
CA LYS A 86 5.88 6.92 -7.62
C LYS A 86 5.41 5.85 -6.65
N VAL A 87 4.12 5.61 -6.64
CA VAL A 87 3.48 4.57 -5.83
C VAL A 87 2.41 3.85 -6.64
N TYR A 88 2.12 2.62 -6.25
CA TYR A 88 0.97 1.89 -6.74
C TYR A 88 0.39 1.02 -5.63
N ILE A 89 -0.91 0.80 -5.65
CA ILE A 89 -1.62 0.01 -4.65
C ILE A 89 -2.64 -0.89 -5.34
N ASP A 90 -2.82 -2.09 -4.81
CA ASP A 90 -3.77 -3.06 -5.34
C ASP A 90 -4.38 -3.90 -4.23
N ILE A 91 -5.58 -4.40 -4.49
CA ILE A 91 -6.30 -5.34 -3.62
C ILE A 91 -6.59 -6.58 -4.46
N THR A 92 -6.02 -7.72 -4.09
CA THR A 92 -6.05 -8.94 -4.90
C THR A 92 -6.25 -10.19 -4.06
N THR A 93 -6.70 -11.26 -4.70
CA THR A 93 -6.73 -12.61 -4.13
C THR A 93 -5.60 -13.50 -4.66
N ASP A 94 -4.71 -12.98 -5.48
CA ASP A 94 -3.60 -13.74 -6.06
C ASP A 94 -2.75 -14.40 -4.97
N THR A 95 -2.49 -15.68 -5.12
CA THR A 95 -1.60 -16.43 -4.22
C THR A 95 -0.13 -16.21 -4.56
N ASN A 96 0.17 -16.09 -5.86
CA ASN A 96 1.51 -15.78 -6.35
C ASN A 96 1.57 -14.32 -6.79
N ILE A 97 2.32 -13.52 -6.06
CA ILE A 97 2.47 -12.09 -6.36
C ILE A 97 3.38 -11.92 -7.58
N ASN A 98 2.83 -11.38 -8.64
CA ASN A 98 3.61 -11.07 -9.85
C ASN A 98 4.33 -9.72 -9.69
N TRP A 99 5.50 -9.75 -9.10
CA TRP A 99 6.28 -8.54 -8.83
C TRP A 99 6.67 -7.77 -10.10
N ASN A 100 6.86 -8.45 -11.23
CA ASN A 100 7.14 -7.79 -12.50
C ASN A 100 5.95 -6.97 -12.99
N PHE A 101 4.73 -7.46 -12.78
CA PHE A 101 3.51 -6.70 -13.05
C PHE A 101 3.47 -5.40 -12.25
N TYR A 102 3.72 -5.46 -10.94
CA TYR A 102 3.72 -4.28 -10.08
C TYR A 102 4.86 -3.31 -10.40
N LYS A 103 6.04 -3.82 -10.73
CA LYS A 103 7.15 -2.97 -11.18
C LYS A 103 6.80 -2.21 -12.46
N THR A 104 6.13 -2.86 -13.40
CA THR A 104 5.64 -2.22 -14.63
C THR A 104 4.59 -1.16 -14.33
N LYS A 105 3.68 -1.41 -13.40
CA LYS A 105 2.69 -0.41 -12.97
C LYS A 105 3.33 0.85 -12.40
N LEU A 106 4.44 0.75 -11.69
CA LEU A 106 5.18 1.91 -11.19
C LEU A 106 5.68 2.82 -12.31
N THR A 107 6.02 2.29 -13.48
CA THR A 107 6.53 3.11 -14.60
C THR A 107 5.51 4.11 -15.12
N THR A 108 4.23 3.79 -15.02
CA THR A 108 3.12 4.63 -15.51
C THR A 108 2.28 5.25 -14.38
N SER A 109 2.62 4.99 -13.13
CA SER A 109 1.93 5.55 -11.97
C SER A 109 2.42 6.96 -11.62
N SER A 110 1.85 7.54 -10.59
CA SER A 110 2.20 8.86 -10.08
C SER A 110 2.49 8.79 -8.58
N SER A 111 2.55 9.94 -7.92
CA SER A 111 2.71 10.04 -6.47
C SER A 111 1.46 9.69 -5.66
N HIS A 112 0.35 9.37 -6.33
CA HIS A 112 -0.91 8.95 -5.73
C HIS A 112 -1.49 7.76 -6.49
N ALA A 113 -2.05 6.79 -5.77
CA ALA A 113 -2.79 5.68 -6.36
C ALA A 113 -3.95 5.24 -5.44
N GLU A 114 -4.98 4.69 -6.06
CA GLU A 114 -6.16 4.15 -5.37
C GLU A 114 -6.53 2.79 -5.93
N ALA A 115 -7.10 1.95 -5.07
CA ALA A 115 -7.71 0.68 -5.44
C ALA A 115 -9.02 0.52 -4.67
N THR A 116 -10.04 0.01 -5.34
CA THR A 116 -11.31 -0.39 -4.71
C THR A 116 -11.67 -1.76 -5.26
N ASN A 117 -11.66 -2.75 -4.39
CA ASN A 117 -11.95 -4.13 -4.77
C ASN A 117 -12.33 -4.96 -3.52
N LEU A 118 -13.10 -6.01 -3.73
CA LEU A 118 -13.40 -7.03 -2.71
C LEU A 118 -13.94 -6.45 -1.38
N GLY A 119 -14.66 -5.34 -1.43
CA GLY A 119 -15.22 -4.68 -0.25
C GLY A 119 -14.26 -3.74 0.48
N TYR A 120 -13.09 -3.47 -0.07
CA TYR A 120 -12.09 -2.56 0.51
C TYR A 120 -11.73 -1.44 -0.45
N LYS A 121 -11.37 -0.30 0.13
CA LYS A 121 -10.76 0.82 -0.56
C LYS A 121 -9.39 1.09 0.05
N ALA A 122 -8.40 1.26 -0.78
CA ALA A 122 -7.05 1.59 -0.37
C ALA A 122 -6.51 2.77 -1.15
N THR A 123 -5.73 3.61 -0.49
CA THR A 123 -5.05 4.74 -1.10
C THR A 123 -3.59 4.74 -0.68
N VAL A 124 -2.73 5.23 -1.55
CA VAL A 124 -1.32 5.45 -1.24
C VAL A 124 -0.86 6.77 -1.81
N ASP A 125 -0.10 7.50 -1.02
CA ASP A 125 0.49 8.79 -1.38
C ASP A 125 1.97 8.81 -0.99
N ILE A 126 2.77 9.50 -1.79
CA ILE A 126 4.18 9.76 -1.51
C ILE A 126 4.50 11.19 -1.93
N ASP A 127 5.39 11.88 -1.21
CA ASP A 127 5.89 13.17 -1.67
C ASP A 127 6.66 12.99 -2.98
N PRO A 128 6.25 13.63 -4.08
CA PRO A 128 6.85 13.39 -5.38
C PRO A 128 8.29 13.88 -5.51
N ASN A 129 8.75 14.82 -4.69
CA ASN A 129 9.99 15.56 -4.88
C ASN A 129 11.04 15.36 -3.79
N SER A 130 10.69 14.71 -2.69
CA SER A 130 11.62 14.48 -1.58
C SER A 130 12.51 13.25 -1.82
N VAL A 131 13.77 13.31 -1.42
CA VAL A 131 14.67 12.14 -1.37
C VAL A 131 14.44 11.29 -0.13
N THR A 132 13.71 11.82 0.86
CA THR A 132 13.28 11.12 2.07
C THR A 132 11.76 11.24 2.25
N PRO A 133 10.95 10.84 1.24
CA PRO A 133 9.53 11.07 1.27
C PRO A 133 8.82 10.20 2.32
N ASN A 134 7.73 10.74 2.84
CA ASN A 134 6.72 9.95 3.54
C ASN A 134 5.81 9.28 2.50
N LEU A 135 5.70 7.96 2.58
CA LEU A 135 4.68 7.19 1.90
C LEU A 135 3.62 6.82 2.93
N THR A 136 2.37 7.17 2.66
CA THR A 136 1.24 6.78 3.50
C THR A 136 0.31 5.88 2.71
N ALA A 137 0.23 4.62 3.10
CA ALA A 137 -0.73 3.67 2.60
C ALA A 137 -1.86 3.51 3.62
N LYS A 138 -3.09 3.60 3.15
CA LYS A 138 -4.29 3.59 3.97
C LYS A 138 -5.30 2.61 3.41
N GLN A 139 -5.84 1.74 4.25
CA GLN A 139 -6.92 0.85 3.86
C GLN A 139 -8.15 1.03 4.73
N LEU A 140 -9.28 1.12 4.07
CA LEU A 140 -10.62 1.31 4.62
C LEU A 140 -11.51 0.17 4.14
N THR A 141 -12.53 -0.16 4.94
CA THR A 141 -13.65 -0.91 4.41
C THR A 141 -14.42 -0.02 3.42
N ALA A 142 -14.71 -0.55 2.23
CA ALA A 142 -15.47 0.20 1.25
C ALA A 142 -16.87 0.54 1.80
N VAL A 143 -17.30 1.78 1.59
CA VAL A 143 -18.64 2.21 2.01
C VAL A 143 -19.68 1.55 1.10
N ILE A 144 -20.61 0.80 1.70
CA ILE A 144 -21.76 0.26 0.97
C ILE A 144 -22.64 1.43 0.55
N PRO A 145 -23.04 1.53 -0.75
CA PRO A 145 -23.93 2.61 -1.21
C PRO A 145 -25.19 2.70 -0.36
N PRO A 146 -25.66 3.90 0.00
CA PRO A 146 -26.84 4.08 0.84
C PRO A 146 -28.08 3.34 0.34
N VAL A 147 -28.25 3.25 -0.98
CA VAL A 147 -29.36 2.53 -1.62
C VAL A 147 -29.43 1.06 -1.20
N ILE A 148 -28.30 0.37 -1.11
CA ILE A 148 -28.24 -1.04 -0.69
C ILE A 148 -28.61 -1.17 0.78
N ARG A 149 -28.20 -0.25 1.64
CA ARG A 149 -28.56 -0.24 3.06
C ARG A 149 -30.06 -0.04 3.27
N TYR A 150 -30.68 0.83 2.50
CA TYR A 150 -32.12 1.04 2.55
C TYR A 150 -32.90 -0.21 2.11
N LEU A 151 -32.45 -0.90 1.09
CA LEU A 151 -33.07 -2.14 0.64
C LEU A 151 -33.00 -3.23 1.70
N GLU A 152 -31.88 -3.38 2.37
CA GLU A 152 -31.73 -4.35 3.48
C GLU A 152 -32.67 -4.04 4.64
N VAL A 153 -32.79 -2.78 5.03
CA VAL A 153 -33.69 -2.33 6.09
C VAL A 153 -35.15 -2.46 5.70
N CYS A 154 -35.50 -2.24 4.44
CA CYS A 154 -36.88 -2.35 3.95
C CYS A 154 -37.32 -3.82 3.76
N ILE A 155 -36.42 -4.73 3.46
CA ILE A 155 -36.75 -6.15 3.28
C ILE A 155 -37.11 -6.81 4.62
N LEU A 156 -36.37 -6.51 5.70
CA LEU A 156 -36.59 -7.10 7.01
C LEU A 156 -38.00 -6.88 7.58
N PRO A 157 -38.55 -5.66 7.58
CA PRO A 157 -39.93 -5.44 8.06
C PRO A 157 -41.00 -6.16 7.24
N VAL A 158 -40.78 -6.32 5.93
CA VAL A 158 -41.71 -7.01 5.04
C VAL A 158 -41.76 -8.52 5.30
N LEU A 159 -40.62 -9.11 5.71
CA LEU A 159 -40.53 -10.53 6.00
C LEU A 159 -41.18 -10.92 7.33
N TYR A 160 -41.40 -9.99 8.26
CA TYR A 160 -41.98 -10.22 9.59
C TYR A 160 -43.40 -9.72 9.76
N THR A 161 -43.99 -9.13 8.74
CA THR A 161 -45.39 -8.72 8.73
C THR A 161 -46.27 -9.72 7.97
#